data_a074b708b08a985e42b97a29f76792f1
#
_entry.id   a074b708b08a985e42b97a29f76792f1
#
_cell.length_a   1.000
_cell.length_b   1.000
_cell.length_c   1.000
_cell.angle_alpha   90.00
_cell.angle_beta   90.00
_cell.angle_gamma   90.00
#
_symmetry.space_group_name_H-M   'P 1'
#
loop_
_entity.id
_entity.type
_entity.pdbx_description
1 polymer ?
#
loop_
_entity_poly.entity_id
_entity_poly.type
_entity_poly.pdbx_seq_one_letter_code
_entity_poly.pdbx_strand_id
1 'polypeptide(L)'
;MTLVAGVDSSTQSVKIVVCDLETGAIVRSGRAAHPDGTEVPASAWLEAYQEATADPALLDGVAALAVGGQQHGMVTLDENGELVRDALLWNDNRSAPDAKDLIAELGGPTVWADAVGSVPVASMTVAKVRWMARAEPENAARTAAVVLPHDWLSWQIGGRSFAPTTDRGDASGTCYFDATSNRYRNDLVKIAIGHDLDLPRVAAPSEVIGYTPGGIAIAPGTGDNMAGGLGLGVTTGDAIVSLGTSGTAFTKSNQQTHEPTGTVAGFADATGEFLPLVCTLNGARNLVATAQVLGVTLTELSDLAKSAEPGSQGVTFVPYLEGERTPPLPDARGQLVGLTLANMTPANIARATIEGVLWSLAYGVEVLREQIGEISSITLTGGASQSEAVRQIATAVFGLPVVITDTFESVAVGAARQAAWALTGTLPDWQVPILSQQEPTADDQRAAGEIMDRYRSVLSANFGV
;
A
#
# COMPACT_ATOMS: atom_id res chain seq x y z
N MET A 1 -23.36 9.68 -21.91
CA MET A 1 -22.10 9.49 -21.15
C MET A 1 -22.50 9.04 -19.77
N THR A 2 -22.25 7.81 -19.41
CA THR A 2 -22.49 7.28 -18.08
C THR A 2 -21.22 7.52 -17.24
N LEU A 3 -21.37 7.96 -16.02
CA LEU A 3 -20.25 8.34 -15.15
C LEU A 3 -20.17 7.43 -13.94
N VAL A 4 -18.97 7.13 -13.51
CA VAL A 4 -18.68 6.41 -12.27
C VAL A 4 -17.65 7.19 -11.45
N ALA A 5 -17.67 7.05 -10.13
CA ALA A 5 -16.74 7.74 -9.26
C ALA A 5 -15.89 6.76 -8.45
N GLY A 6 -14.65 7.12 -8.24
CA GLY A 6 -13.77 6.46 -7.28
C GLY A 6 -13.29 7.44 -6.23
N VAL A 7 -13.34 6.99 -4.99
CA VAL A 7 -12.88 7.72 -3.82
C VAL A 7 -11.60 7.07 -3.32
N ASP A 8 -10.50 7.82 -3.25
CA ASP A 8 -9.26 7.45 -2.57
C ASP A 8 -9.27 8.13 -1.19
N SER A 9 -9.52 7.38 -0.14
CA SER A 9 -9.44 7.83 1.25
C SER A 9 -8.17 7.29 1.91
N SER A 10 -7.02 7.75 1.42
CA SER A 10 -5.70 7.39 1.96
C SER A 10 -5.36 8.20 3.23
N THR A 11 -4.14 8.10 3.73
CA THR A 11 -3.77 8.65 5.04
C THR A 11 -3.89 10.16 5.13
N GLN A 12 -3.48 10.91 4.10
CA GLN A 12 -3.33 12.37 4.18
C GLN A 12 -4.51 13.16 3.57
N SER A 13 -5.32 12.52 2.75
CA SER A 13 -6.42 13.21 2.06
C SER A 13 -7.43 12.23 1.47
N VAL A 14 -8.63 12.72 1.24
CA VAL A 14 -9.55 12.10 0.29
C VAL A 14 -9.39 12.77 -1.08
N LYS A 15 -9.38 11.95 -2.12
CA LYS A 15 -9.42 12.37 -3.51
C LYS A 15 -10.56 11.64 -4.20
N ILE A 16 -11.28 12.35 -5.02
CA ILE A 16 -12.41 11.80 -5.77
C ILE A 16 -12.16 12.05 -7.24
N VAL A 17 -12.28 11.02 -8.04
CA VAL A 17 -12.29 11.16 -9.50
C VAL A 17 -13.61 10.67 -10.03
N VAL A 18 -14.14 11.38 -11.02
CA VAL A 18 -15.29 10.96 -11.80
C VAL A 18 -14.82 10.60 -13.18
N CYS A 19 -15.06 9.37 -13.57
CA CYS A 19 -14.58 8.81 -14.84
C CYS A 19 -15.74 8.53 -15.79
N ASP A 20 -15.47 8.67 -17.07
CA ASP A 20 -16.32 8.12 -18.11
C ASP A 20 -16.31 6.59 -18.05
N LEU A 21 -17.48 5.97 -18.04
CA LEU A 21 -17.64 4.52 -17.89
C LEU A 21 -16.92 3.71 -18.98
N GLU A 22 -16.92 4.21 -20.22
CA GLU A 22 -16.39 3.47 -21.37
C GLU A 22 -14.87 3.59 -21.47
N THR A 23 -14.34 4.79 -21.21
CA THR A 23 -12.93 5.09 -21.49
C THR A 23 -12.05 5.14 -20.24
N GLY A 24 -12.63 5.30 -19.06
CA GLY A 24 -11.89 5.57 -17.82
C GLY A 24 -11.30 6.98 -17.72
N ALA A 25 -11.56 7.84 -18.71
CA ALA A 25 -11.06 9.21 -18.70
C ALA A 25 -11.64 10.00 -17.52
N ILE A 26 -10.76 10.63 -16.73
CA ILE A 26 -11.18 11.50 -15.63
C ILE A 26 -11.78 12.77 -16.21
N VAL A 27 -13.04 13.04 -15.86
CA VAL A 27 -13.78 14.22 -16.35
C VAL A 27 -13.96 15.27 -15.25
N ARG A 28 -13.94 14.89 -13.99
CA ARG A 28 -14.04 15.78 -12.82
C ARG A 28 -13.25 15.20 -11.66
N SER A 29 -12.78 16.05 -10.76
CA SER A 29 -12.10 15.63 -9.54
C SER A 29 -12.36 16.58 -8.39
N GLY A 30 -12.28 16.04 -7.16
CA GLY A 30 -12.36 16.80 -5.91
C GLY A 30 -11.33 16.28 -4.91
N ARG A 31 -10.96 17.13 -3.95
CA ARG A 31 -9.98 16.77 -2.92
C ARG A 31 -10.23 17.54 -1.63
N ALA A 32 -9.99 16.88 -0.48
CA ALA A 32 -9.88 17.52 0.83
C ALA A 32 -8.81 16.83 1.68
N ALA A 33 -8.25 17.55 2.65
CA ALA A 33 -7.21 17.00 3.52
C ALA A 33 -7.82 16.16 4.66
N HIS A 34 -7.09 15.16 5.11
CA HIS A 34 -7.34 14.49 6.38
C HIS A 34 -6.47 15.12 7.49
N PRO A 35 -6.86 15.00 8.78
CA PRO A 35 -6.01 15.41 9.88
C PRO A 35 -4.74 14.56 9.94
N ASP A 36 -3.63 15.19 10.33
CA ASP A 36 -2.38 14.48 10.58
C ASP A 36 -2.49 13.63 11.86
N GLY A 37 -1.80 12.51 11.89
CA GLY A 37 -1.72 11.66 13.08
C GLY A 37 -1.65 10.17 12.76
N THR A 38 -1.62 9.38 13.83
CA THR A 38 -1.71 7.91 13.79
C THR A 38 -3.01 7.41 14.45
N GLU A 39 -3.76 8.33 15.04
CA GLU A 39 -5.06 8.15 15.67
C GLU A 39 -5.92 9.36 15.31
N VAL A 40 -7.06 9.12 14.68
CA VAL A 40 -7.95 10.19 14.19
C VAL A 40 -9.42 9.80 14.39
N PRO A 41 -10.33 10.77 14.62
CA PRO A 41 -11.75 10.47 14.61
C PRO A 41 -12.16 9.99 13.21
N ALA A 42 -12.84 8.84 13.13
CA ALA A 42 -13.31 8.32 11.85
C ALA A 42 -14.26 9.29 11.13
N SER A 43 -14.99 10.14 11.87
CA SER A 43 -15.84 11.20 11.30
C SER A 43 -15.09 12.16 10.38
N ALA A 44 -13.79 12.37 10.62
CA ALA A 44 -12.97 13.25 9.79
C ALA A 44 -12.89 12.79 8.33
N TRP A 45 -12.97 11.49 8.07
CA TRP A 45 -13.01 10.97 6.69
C TRP A 45 -14.32 11.32 5.98
N LEU A 46 -15.45 11.25 6.70
CA LEU A 46 -16.75 11.65 6.15
C LEU A 46 -16.80 13.17 5.94
N GLU A 47 -16.27 13.95 6.87
CA GLU A 47 -16.18 15.42 6.76
C GLU A 47 -15.33 15.81 5.54
N ALA A 48 -14.17 15.18 5.36
CA ALA A 48 -13.32 15.40 4.19
C ALA A 48 -14.02 14.97 2.89
N TYR A 49 -14.74 13.83 2.87
CA TYR A 49 -15.55 13.43 1.72
C TYR A 49 -16.61 14.49 1.38
N GLN A 50 -17.32 15.00 2.39
CA GLN A 50 -18.34 16.04 2.21
C GLN A 50 -17.72 17.34 1.70
N GLU A 51 -16.55 17.75 2.21
CA GLU A 51 -15.81 18.90 1.71
C GLU A 51 -15.39 18.70 0.24
N ALA A 52 -14.81 17.56 -0.10
CA ALA A 52 -14.40 17.25 -1.46
C ALA A 52 -15.57 17.19 -2.46
N THR A 53 -16.78 16.89 -1.97
CA THR A 53 -18.02 16.83 -2.76
C THR A 53 -18.94 18.04 -2.56
N ALA A 54 -18.45 19.12 -1.96
CA ALA A 54 -19.26 20.30 -1.67
C ALA A 54 -19.80 20.99 -2.94
N ASP A 55 -19.09 20.87 -4.08
CA ASP A 55 -19.65 21.24 -5.37
C ASP A 55 -20.60 20.12 -5.85
N PRO A 56 -21.92 20.38 -5.91
CA PRO A 56 -22.88 19.36 -6.34
C PRO A 56 -22.66 18.89 -7.79
N ALA A 57 -21.96 19.69 -8.61
CA ALA A 57 -21.63 19.30 -9.96
C ALA A 57 -20.62 18.14 -10.02
N LEU A 58 -19.84 17.91 -8.94
CA LEU A 58 -18.83 16.85 -8.93
C LEU A 58 -19.46 15.47 -9.16
N LEU A 59 -20.54 15.14 -8.42
CA LEU A 59 -21.21 13.83 -8.50
C LEU A 59 -22.48 13.84 -9.37
N ASP A 60 -22.78 14.94 -10.06
CA ASP A 60 -23.94 15.00 -10.93
C ASP A 60 -23.84 13.97 -12.08
N GLY A 61 -24.89 13.15 -12.25
CA GLY A 61 -24.96 12.10 -13.25
C GLY A 61 -24.06 10.86 -12.98
N VAL A 62 -23.45 10.75 -11.81
CA VAL A 62 -22.70 9.55 -11.41
C VAL A 62 -23.68 8.42 -11.09
N ALA A 63 -23.48 7.27 -11.73
CA ALA A 63 -24.34 6.09 -11.56
C ALA A 63 -23.87 5.14 -10.46
N ALA A 64 -22.56 5.04 -10.25
CA ALA A 64 -21.96 4.19 -9.21
C ALA A 64 -20.67 4.80 -8.65
N LEU A 65 -20.35 4.47 -7.40
CA LEU A 65 -19.09 4.82 -6.75
C LEU A 65 -18.50 3.64 -5.95
N ALA A 66 -17.20 3.70 -5.68
CA ALA A 66 -16.52 2.83 -4.73
C ALA A 66 -15.47 3.61 -3.95
N VAL A 67 -15.07 3.08 -2.78
CA VAL A 67 -14.06 3.68 -1.90
C VAL A 67 -12.83 2.79 -1.84
N GLY A 68 -11.67 3.30 -2.26
CA GLY A 68 -10.36 2.78 -1.90
C GLY A 68 -9.90 3.46 -0.62
N GLY A 69 -9.53 2.72 0.40
CA GLY A 69 -9.15 3.29 1.70
C GLY A 69 -7.83 2.79 2.22
N GLN A 70 -7.21 3.58 3.11
CA GLN A 70 -6.01 3.13 3.81
C GLN A 70 -6.27 1.81 4.54
N GLN A 71 -5.34 0.88 4.42
CA GLN A 71 -5.49 -0.48 4.95
C GLN A 71 -5.29 -0.55 6.48
N HIS A 72 -5.78 -1.61 7.09
CA HIS A 72 -5.47 -2.03 8.47
C HIS A 72 -5.98 -1.11 9.58
N GLY A 73 -6.58 0.02 9.27
CA GLY A 73 -7.14 0.93 10.28
C GLY A 73 -8.19 0.23 11.13
N MET A 74 -8.17 0.45 12.44
CA MET A 74 -9.14 -0.13 13.36
C MET A 74 -10.22 0.91 13.70
N VAL A 75 -11.42 0.70 13.19
CA VAL A 75 -12.63 1.45 13.57
C VAL A 75 -13.51 0.56 14.41
N THR A 76 -13.81 0.98 15.64
CA THR A 76 -14.58 0.19 16.62
C THR A 76 -15.97 0.76 16.79
N LEU A 77 -16.98 -0.09 16.74
CA LEU A 77 -18.37 0.26 16.86
C LEU A 77 -19.00 -0.46 18.06
N ASP A 78 -19.91 0.21 18.76
CA ASP A 78 -20.75 -0.40 19.78
C ASP A 78 -21.96 -1.13 19.16
N GLU A 79 -22.83 -1.71 19.99
CA GLU A 79 -24.04 -2.44 19.57
C GLU A 79 -25.04 -1.57 18.76
N ASN A 80 -24.96 -0.24 18.85
CA ASN A 80 -25.80 0.70 18.11
C ASN A 80 -25.12 1.19 16.83
N GLY A 81 -23.87 0.75 16.56
CA GLY A 81 -23.05 1.20 15.44
C GLY A 81 -22.46 2.58 15.65
N GLU A 82 -22.35 3.04 16.90
CA GLU A 82 -21.68 4.29 17.23
C GLU A 82 -20.18 4.06 17.52
N LEU A 83 -19.34 5.05 17.22
CA LEU A 83 -17.90 4.96 17.44
C LEU A 83 -17.57 4.78 18.93
N VAL A 84 -16.79 3.78 19.26
CA VAL A 84 -16.31 3.54 20.64
C VAL A 84 -15.13 4.44 20.97
N ARG A 85 -14.24 4.67 20.01
CA ARG A 85 -13.04 5.49 20.14
C ARG A 85 -12.56 5.99 18.77
N ASP A 86 -11.58 6.89 18.77
CA ASP A 86 -10.88 7.31 17.55
C ASP A 86 -10.18 6.12 16.87
N ALA A 87 -10.14 6.15 15.55
CA ALA A 87 -9.55 5.08 14.76
C ALA A 87 -8.02 5.06 14.87
N LEU A 88 -7.42 3.88 15.08
CA LEU A 88 -5.98 3.69 14.97
C LEU A 88 -5.60 3.37 13.54
N LEU A 89 -4.68 4.17 12.97
CA LEU A 89 -4.26 4.03 11.58
C LEU A 89 -3.16 2.97 11.42
N TRP A 90 -2.86 2.62 10.17
CA TRP A 90 -1.83 1.63 9.82
C TRP A 90 -0.40 2.00 10.30
N ASN A 91 -0.11 3.30 10.38
CA ASN A 91 1.18 3.86 10.79
C ASN A 91 1.32 4.01 12.32
N ASP A 92 0.35 3.58 13.11
CA ASP A 92 0.44 3.53 14.57
C ASP A 92 1.20 2.29 15.02
N ASN A 93 2.27 2.50 15.79
CA ASN A 93 3.18 1.44 16.23
C ASN A 93 2.95 1.00 17.69
N ARG A 94 1.96 1.57 18.41
CA ARG A 94 1.73 1.25 19.84
C ARG A 94 1.41 -0.22 20.10
N SER A 95 0.84 -0.92 19.12
CA SER A 95 0.50 -2.34 19.18
C SER A 95 1.63 -3.31 18.80
N ALA A 96 2.86 -2.82 18.60
CA ALA A 96 3.99 -3.69 18.24
C ALA A 96 4.31 -4.79 19.27
N PRO A 97 4.25 -4.54 20.61
CA PRO A 97 4.37 -5.61 21.59
C PRO A 97 3.25 -6.64 21.50
N ASP A 98 2.01 -6.18 21.27
CA ASP A 98 0.82 -7.03 21.18
C ASP A 98 0.86 -7.94 19.96
N ALA A 99 1.42 -7.49 18.83
CA ALA A 99 1.69 -8.35 17.68
C ALA A 99 2.64 -9.50 18.01
N LYS A 100 3.72 -9.23 18.76
CA LYS A 100 4.68 -10.25 19.20
C LYS A 100 4.02 -11.27 20.14
N ASP A 101 3.18 -10.79 21.07
CA ASP A 101 2.46 -11.66 22.01
C ASP A 101 1.50 -12.58 21.27
N LEU A 102 0.73 -12.07 20.28
CA LEU A 102 -0.16 -12.86 19.43
C LEU A 102 0.59 -13.95 18.66
N ILE A 103 1.75 -13.60 18.08
CA ILE A 103 2.60 -14.58 17.38
C ILE A 103 3.02 -15.71 18.31
N ALA A 104 3.46 -15.37 19.53
CA ALA A 104 3.89 -16.37 20.52
C ALA A 104 2.72 -17.25 21.00
N GLU A 105 1.56 -16.65 21.28
CA GLU A 105 0.36 -17.36 21.75
C GLU A 105 -0.15 -18.38 20.74
N LEU A 106 -0.10 -18.11 19.44
CA LEU A 106 -0.57 -19.03 18.40
C LEU A 106 0.47 -20.13 18.08
N GLY A 107 1.72 -19.97 18.53
CA GLY A 107 2.77 -20.98 18.33
C GLY A 107 3.83 -20.61 17.29
N GLY A 108 3.90 -19.34 16.91
CA GLY A 108 4.96 -18.80 16.04
C GLY A 108 4.47 -18.21 14.73
N PRO A 109 5.39 -17.55 14.00
CA PRO A 109 5.03 -16.81 12.79
C PRO A 109 4.55 -17.72 11.66
N THR A 110 5.11 -18.93 11.51
CA THR A 110 4.70 -19.91 10.50
C THR A 110 3.21 -20.29 10.68
N VAL A 111 2.76 -20.45 11.92
CA VAL A 111 1.34 -20.81 12.18
C VAL A 111 0.39 -19.69 11.75
N TRP A 112 0.80 -18.43 11.92
CA TRP A 112 0.06 -17.27 11.43
C TRP A 112 0.05 -17.20 9.91
N ALA A 113 1.22 -17.35 9.27
CA ALA A 113 1.33 -17.34 7.82
C ALA A 113 0.44 -18.44 7.21
N ASP A 114 0.47 -19.66 7.75
CA ASP A 114 -0.38 -20.78 7.30
C ASP A 114 -1.87 -20.51 7.51
N ALA A 115 -2.22 -19.79 8.60
CA ALA A 115 -3.61 -19.54 8.96
C ALA A 115 -4.30 -18.48 8.10
N VAL A 116 -3.58 -17.42 7.71
CA VAL A 116 -4.17 -16.22 7.06
C VAL A 116 -3.27 -15.58 5.99
N GLY A 117 -2.17 -16.22 5.60
CA GLY A 117 -1.23 -15.69 4.59
C GLY A 117 -0.33 -14.56 5.08
N SER A 118 -0.40 -14.17 6.34
CA SER A 118 0.37 -13.04 6.89
C SER A 118 0.74 -13.26 8.34
N VAL A 119 1.80 -12.61 8.79
CA VAL A 119 2.26 -12.60 10.19
C VAL A 119 1.91 -11.25 10.81
N PRO A 120 1.31 -11.20 12.02
CA PRO A 120 0.91 -9.94 12.64
C PRO A 120 2.08 -8.97 12.84
N VAL A 121 1.85 -7.72 12.47
CA VAL A 121 2.72 -6.59 12.77
C VAL A 121 1.88 -5.43 13.34
N ALA A 122 2.51 -4.42 13.91
CA ALA A 122 1.81 -3.29 14.52
C ALA A 122 0.76 -2.62 13.60
N SER A 123 1.03 -2.56 12.31
CA SER A 123 0.11 -1.96 11.34
C SER A 123 -1.20 -2.73 11.18
N MET A 124 -1.23 -4.05 11.40
CA MET A 124 -2.41 -4.88 11.13
C MET A 124 -3.47 -4.77 12.21
N THR A 125 -4.73 -4.91 11.82
CA THR A 125 -5.90 -4.68 12.68
C THR A 125 -5.91 -5.59 13.91
N VAL A 126 -5.54 -6.87 13.78
CA VAL A 126 -5.52 -7.82 14.90
C VAL A 126 -4.64 -7.36 16.06
N ALA A 127 -3.49 -6.75 15.76
CA ALA A 127 -2.58 -6.23 16.79
C ALA A 127 -3.17 -5.03 17.52
N LYS A 128 -3.88 -4.15 16.82
CA LYS A 128 -4.58 -3.00 17.40
C LYS A 128 -5.75 -3.44 18.28
N VAL A 129 -6.49 -4.45 17.85
CA VAL A 129 -7.57 -5.07 18.64
C VAL A 129 -7.02 -5.64 19.93
N ARG A 130 -5.89 -6.38 19.88
CA ARG A 130 -5.22 -6.90 21.08
C ARG A 130 -4.72 -5.79 22.00
N TRP A 131 -4.11 -4.75 21.41
CA TRP A 131 -3.67 -3.59 22.20
C TRP A 131 -4.86 -2.93 22.94
N MET A 132 -5.98 -2.72 22.27
CA MET A 132 -7.18 -2.14 22.88
C MET A 132 -7.69 -3.01 24.02
N ALA A 133 -7.76 -4.33 23.85
CA ALA A 133 -8.18 -5.25 24.92
C ALA A 133 -7.31 -5.13 26.17
N ARG A 134 -6.00 -4.91 25.99
CA ARG A 134 -5.04 -4.79 27.08
C ARG A 134 -5.01 -3.38 27.69
N ALA A 135 -4.98 -2.35 26.86
CA ALA A 135 -4.73 -0.96 27.29
C ALA A 135 -6.02 -0.18 27.57
N GLU A 136 -7.12 -0.55 26.95
CA GLU A 136 -8.43 0.11 27.03
C GLU A 136 -9.55 -0.90 27.27
N PRO A 137 -9.53 -1.67 28.37
CA PRO A 137 -10.48 -2.79 28.58
C PRO A 137 -11.96 -2.35 28.61
N GLU A 138 -12.26 -1.13 28.99
CA GLU A 138 -13.63 -0.58 28.96
C GLU A 138 -14.10 -0.35 27.53
N ASN A 139 -13.23 0.18 26.65
CA ASN A 139 -13.52 0.32 25.22
C ASN A 139 -13.64 -1.05 24.55
N ALA A 140 -12.74 -1.97 24.87
CA ALA A 140 -12.82 -3.35 24.37
C ALA A 140 -14.16 -4.01 24.74
N ALA A 141 -14.60 -3.89 26.00
CA ALA A 141 -15.86 -4.46 26.45
C ALA A 141 -17.10 -3.84 25.78
N ARG A 142 -17.02 -2.58 25.33
CA ARG A 142 -18.10 -1.89 24.61
C ARG A 142 -18.08 -2.17 23.11
N THR A 143 -16.97 -2.67 22.58
CA THR A 143 -16.82 -2.90 21.15
C THR A 143 -17.61 -4.13 20.73
N ALA A 144 -18.64 -3.94 19.93
CA ALA A 144 -19.45 -5.00 19.34
C ALA A 144 -18.96 -5.38 17.93
N ALA A 145 -18.42 -4.41 17.18
CA ALA A 145 -17.91 -4.62 15.82
C ALA A 145 -16.58 -3.91 15.57
N VAL A 146 -15.78 -4.46 14.67
CA VAL A 146 -14.59 -3.82 14.11
C VAL A 146 -14.72 -3.78 12.60
N VAL A 147 -14.56 -2.59 12.02
CA VAL A 147 -14.64 -2.33 10.58
C VAL A 147 -13.37 -1.60 10.12
N LEU A 148 -13.07 -1.67 8.83
CA LEU A 148 -11.93 -0.99 8.23
C LEU A 148 -12.31 0.44 7.78
N PRO A 149 -11.34 1.33 7.51
CA PRO A 149 -11.63 2.71 7.12
C PRO A 149 -12.57 2.83 5.92
N HIS A 150 -12.34 2.04 4.85
CA HIS A 150 -13.18 2.10 3.66
C HIS A 150 -14.58 1.51 3.90
N ASP A 151 -14.71 0.47 4.75
CA ASP A 151 -15.99 -0.12 5.14
C ASP A 151 -16.85 0.94 5.83
N TRP A 152 -16.25 1.61 6.83
CA TRP A 152 -16.93 2.63 7.61
C TRP A 152 -17.35 3.80 6.73
N LEU A 153 -16.44 4.31 5.89
CA LEU A 153 -16.74 5.44 5.01
C LEU A 153 -17.82 5.10 3.98
N SER A 154 -17.74 3.93 3.34
CA SER A 154 -18.77 3.46 2.40
C SER A 154 -20.15 3.36 3.07
N TRP A 155 -20.19 2.84 4.30
CA TRP A 155 -21.39 2.73 5.09
C TRP A 155 -21.99 4.10 5.46
N GLN A 156 -21.13 5.08 5.81
CA GLN A 156 -21.58 6.46 6.08
C GLN A 156 -22.10 7.16 4.81
N ILE A 157 -21.37 7.03 3.69
CA ILE A 157 -21.80 7.56 2.38
C ILE A 157 -23.16 6.98 1.97
N GLY A 158 -23.42 5.71 2.30
CA GLY A 158 -24.71 5.05 2.10
C GLY A 158 -25.78 5.44 3.11
N GLY A 159 -25.55 6.41 4.01
CA GLY A 159 -26.49 6.83 5.04
C GLY A 159 -26.82 5.73 6.05
N ARG A 160 -25.93 4.78 6.27
CA ARG A 160 -26.08 3.61 7.16
C ARG A 160 -27.29 2.72 6.78
N SER A 161 -27.68 2.72 5.49
CA SER A 161 -28.87 2.03 4.99
C SER A 161 -28.67 0.53 4.74
N PHE A 162 -27.44 0.04 4.83
CA PHE A 162 -27.03 -1.38 4.71
C PHE A 162 -26.06 -1.74 5.83
N ALA A 163 -25.82 -3.02 6.08
CA ALA A 163 -24.84 -3.46 7.07
C ALA A 163 -23.40 -3.14 6.61
N PRO A 164 -22.46 -2.84 7.51
CA PRO A 164 -21.06 -2.68 7.18
C PRO A 164 -20.56 -3.84 6.32
N THR A 165 -19.92 -3.50 5.21
CA THR A 165 -19.50 -4.46 4.19
C THR A 165 -18.08 -4.13 3.75
N THR A 166 -17.26 -5.15 3.60
CA THR A 166 -15.87 -5.08 3.16
C THR A 166 -15.66 -5.91 1.89
N ASP A 167 -14.45 -5.85 1.35
CA ASP A 167 -13.99 -6.76 0.29
C ASP A 167 -12.96 -7.77 0.82
N ARG A 168 -12.59 -8.73 -0.04
CA ARG A 168 -11.54 -9.71 0.26
C ARG A 168 -10.16 -9.06 0.47
N GLY A 169 -9.86 -8.04 -0.35
CA GLY A 169 -8.56 -7.38 -0.37
C GLY A 169 -8.23 -6.76 0.98
N ASP A 170 -9.07 -5.86 1.46
CA ASP A 170 -8.82 -5.18 2.72
C ASP A 170 -9.05 -6.10 3.94
N ALA A 171 -10.05 -7.01 3.88
CA ALA A 171 -10.25 -8.02 4.91
C ALA A 171 -8.99 -8.87 5.16
N SER A 172 -8.22 -9.21 4.11
CA SER A 172 -6.96 -9.95 4.25
C SER A 172 -5.89 -9.20 5.03
N GLY A 173 -5.95 -7.88 5.03
CA GLY A 173 -5.06 -7.00 5.81
C GLY A 173 -5.36 -6.95 7.31
N THR A 174 -6.47 -7.52 7.76
CA THR A 174 -6.82 -7.60 9.18
C THR A 174 -5.95 -8.57 9.97
N CYS A 175 -5.38 -9.57 9.30
CA CYS A 175 -4.68 -10.72 9.90
C CYS A 175 -5.58 -11.65 10.74
N TYR A 176 -6.90 -11.62 10.46
CA TYR A 176 -7.88 -12.61 10.96
C TYR A 176 -8.88 -13.03 9.88
N PHE A 177 -8.50 -12.86 8.62
CA PHE A 177 -9.28 -13.34 7.47
C PHE A 177 -8.40 -14.24 6.58
N ASP A 178 -8.85 -15.46 6.34
CA ASP A 178 -8.21 -16.39 5.41
C ASP A 178 -8.77 -16.16 4.01
N ALA A 179 -7.95 -15.55 3.15
CA ALA A 179 -8.34 -15.22 1.80
C ALA A 179 -8.46 -16.46 0.89
N THR A 180 -7.82 -17.59 1.22
CA THR A 180 -7.96 -18.83 0.46
C THR A 180 -9.33 -19.48 0.68
N SER A 181 -9.77 -19.61 1.93
CA SER A 181 -11.11 -20.14 2.26
C SER A 181 -12.21 -19.09 2.16
N ASN A 182 -11.86 -17.81 2.01
CA ASN A 182 -12.76 -16.65 2.03
C ASN A 182 -13.59 -16.57 3.32
N ARG A 183 -12.94 -16.78 4.46
CA ARG A 183 -13.60 -16.84 5.77
C ARG A 183 -12.81 -16.11 6.85
N TYR A 184 -13.55 -15.49 7.77
CA TYR A 184 -12.96 -15.00 9.00
C TYR A 184 -12.54 -16.14 9.94
N ARG A 185 -11.40 -15.96 10.57
CA ARG A 185 -10.86 -16.76 11.65
C ARG A 185 -11.30 -16.15 12.98
N ASN A 186 -12.55 -16.41 13.36
CA ASN A 186 -13.14 -15.88 14.60
C ASN A 186 -12.38 -16.35 15.85
N ASP A 187 -11.69 -17.48 15.77
CA ASP A 187 -10.77 -17.93 16.82
C ASP A 187 -9.62 -16.94 17.05
N LEU A 188 -9.04 -16.37 15.98
CA LEU A 188 -7.98 -15.36 16.08
C LEU A 188 -8.52 -14.03 16.63
N VAL A 189 -9.73 -13.64 16.22
CA VAL A 189 -10.41 -12.47 16.78
C VAL A 189 -10.60 -12.63 18.29
N LYS A 190 -11.06 -13.80 18.71
CA LYS A 190 -11.31 -14.12 20.11
C LYS A 190 -10.02 -14.14 20.95
N ILE A 191 -8.91 -14.63 20.37
CA ILE A 191 -7.58 -14.53 21.00
C ILE A 191 -7.21 -13.06 21.18
N ALA A 192 -7.49 -12.19 20.22
CA ALA A 192 -7.12 -10.80 20.28
C ALA A 192 -7.92 -9.99 21.32
N ILE A 193 -9.26 -10.13 21.37
CA ILE A 193 -10.12 -9.27 22.20
C ILE A 193 -10.80 -9.99 23.39
N GLY A 194 -10.87 -11.32 23.39
CA GLY A 194 -11.46 -12.10 24.46
C GLY A 194 -12.95 -12.44 24.28
N HIS A 195 -13.62 -11.91 23.26
CA HIS A 195 -15.03 -12.20 22.93
C HIS A 195 -15.25 -12.21 21.42
N ASP A 196 -16.44 -12.56 20.98
CA ASP A 196 -16.81 -12.54 19.56
C ASP A 196 -17.13 -11.10 19.14
N LEU A 197 -16.80 -10.76 17.87
CA LEU A 197 -17.12 -9.48 17.25
C LEU A 197 -18.00 -9.71 16.02
N ASP A 198 -18.89 -8.76 15.78
CA ASP A 198 -19.53 -8.62 14.47
C ASP A 198 -18.51 -8.09 13.47
N LEU A 199 -18.26 -8.85 12.41
CA LEU A 199 -17.33 -8.50 11.35
C LEU A 199 -18.10 -8.15 10.08
N PRO A 200 -17.58 -7.22 9.25
CA PRO A 200 -18.24 -6.83 8.01
C PRO A 200 -18.46 -8.04 7.09
N ARG A 201 -19.59 -8.05 6.39
CA ARG A 201 -19.81 -9.02 5.33
C ARG A 201 -18.79 -8.81 4.21
N VAL A 202 -18.14 -9.87 3.76
CA VAL A 202 -17.24 -9.81 2.62
C VAL A 202 -18.06 -9.93 1.33
N ALA A 203 -18.03 -8.88 0.51
CA ALA A 203 -18.76 -8.81 -0.75
C ALA A 203 -17.94 -9.34 -1.93
N ALA A 204 -18.63 -9.77 -2.98
CA ALA A 204 -17.99 -10.07 -4.25
C ALA A 204 -17.50 -8.77 -4.93
N PRO A 205 -16.39 -8.78 -5.70
CA PRO A 205 -15.79 -7.58 -6.29
C PRO A 205 -16.73 -6.73 -7.15
N SER A 206 -17.69 -7.36 -7.81
CA SER A 206 -18.67 -6.71 -8.72
C SER A 206 -20.06 -6.54 -8.11
N GLU A 207 -20.19 -6.67 -6.79
CA GLU A 207 -21.48 -6.55 -6.13
C GLU A 207 -21.86 -5.08 -5.89
N VAL A 208 -23.14 -4.74 -6.02
CA VAL A 208 -23.69 -3.49 -5.49
C VAL A 208 -24.10 -3.74 -4.05
N ILE A 209 -23.41 -3.11 -3.09
CA ILE A 209 -23.65 -3.34 -1.64
C ILE A 209 -24.73 -2.45 -1.05
N GLY A 210 -25.09 -1.38 -1.75
CA GLY A 210 -26.09 -0.41 -1.30
C GLY A 210 -26.16 0.80 -2.22
N TYR A 211 -26.83 1.83 -1.75
CA TYR A 211 -27.01 3.09 -2.48
C TYR A 211 -26.80 4.29 -1.55
N THR A 212 -26.30 5.38 -2.11
CA THR A 212 -26.31 6.66 -1.40
C THR A 212 -27.75 7.16 -1.24
N PRO A 213 -28.02 8.11 -0.33
CA PRO A 213 -29.35 8.77 -0.25
C PRO A 213 -29.79 9.41 -1.58
N GLY A 214 -28.84 9.79 -2.43
CA GLY A 214 -29.07 10.33 -3.79
C GLY A 214 -29.27 9.27 -4.87
N GLY A 215 -29.21 7.97 -4.55
CA GLY A 215 -29.46 6.87 -5.48
C GLY A 215 -28.23 6.41 -6.30
N ILE A 216 -27.02 6.88 -5.99
CA ILE A 216 -25.76 6.39 -6.59
C ILE A 216 -25.49 4.99 -6.00
N ALA A 217 -25.27 3.99 -6.87
CA ALA A 217 -24.91 2.65 -6.45
C ALA A 217 -23.53 2.64 -5.76
N ILE A 218 -23.36 1.85 -4.71
CA ILE A 218 -22.10 1.71 -3.98
C ILE A 218 -21.55 0.31 -4.21
N ALA A 219 -20.33 0.22 -4.76
CA ALA A 219 -19.57 -1.01 -4.86
C ALA A 219 -18.82 -1.31 -3.57
N PRO A 220 -18.26 -2.51 -3.37
CA PRO A 220 -17.65 -2.90 -2.08
C PRO A 220 -16.54 -1.96 -1.61
N GLY A 221 -15.77 -1.40 -2.53
CA GLY A 221 -14.51 -0.74 -2.17
C GLY A 221 -13.40 -1.76 -1.97
N THR A 222 -12.23 -1.31 -1.51
CA THR A 222 -11.08 -2.16 -1.18
C THR A 222 -9.98 -1.34 -0.50
N GLY A 223 -8.91 -2.00 -0.04
CA GLY A 223 -7.70 -1.32 0.42
C GLY A 223 -6.99 -0.52 -0.69
N ASP A 224 -6.26 0.53 -0.31
CA ASP A 224 -5.60 1.44 -1.25
C ASP A 224 -4.60 0.74 -2.18
N ASN A 225 -3.81 -0.24 -1.69
CA ASN A 225 -2.90 -0.98 -2.55
C ASN A 225 -3.64 -1.86 -3.57
N MET A 226 -4.75 -2.49 -3.17
CA MET A 226 -5.60 -3.29 -4.05
C MET A 226 -6.29 -2.41 -5.10
N ALA A 227 -6.83 -1.26 -4.69
CA ALA A 227 -7.40 -0.28 -5.61
C ALA A 227 -6.32 0.26 -6.57
N GLY A 228 -5.13 0.59 -6.05
CA GLY A 228 -3.99 1.01 -6.87
C GLY A 228 -3.59 -0.04 -7.92
N GLY A 229 -3.51 -1.31 -7.51
CA GLY A 229 -3.25 -2.42 -8.42
C GLY A 229 -4.32 -2.58 -9.51
N LEU A 230 -5.60 -2.45 -9.11
CA LEU A 230 -6.72 -2.48 -10.05
C LEU A 230 -6.67 -1.30 -11.02
N GLY A 231 -6.38 -0.09 -10.52
CA GLY A 231 -6.25 1.12 -11.34
C GLY A 231 -5.11 1.07 -12.33
N LEU A 232 -3.98 0.47 -11.93
CA LEU A 232 -2.81 0.26 -12.78
C LEU A 232 -2.94 -0.96 -13.70
N GLY A 233 -4.00 -1.75 -13.57
CA GLY A 233 -4.22 -2.92 -14.42
C GLY A 233 -3.16 -4.01 -14.23
N VAL A 234 -2.65 -4.19 -13.00
CA VAL A 234 -1.60 -5.17 -12.70
C VAL A 234 -2.01 -6.58 -13.14
N THR A 235 -1.09 -7.26 -13.81
CA THR A 235 -1.25 -8.65 -14.27
C THR A 235 -0.21 -9.55 -13.62
N THR A 236 -0.43 -10.86 -13.71
CA THR A 236 0.57 -11.84 -13.23
C THR A 236 1.87 -11.68 -14.02
N GLY A 237 2.99 -11.59 -13.30
CA GLY A 237 4.31 -11.34 -13.88
C GLY A 237 4.74 -9.87 -13.90
N ASP A 238 3.83 -8.93 -13.61
CA ASP A 238 4.16 -7.52 -13.45
C ASP A 238 4.28 -7.18 -11.95
N ALA A 239 5.34 -6.49 -11.55
CA ALA A 239 5.43 -5.94 -10.21
C ALA A 239 5.19 -4.43 -10.23
N ILE A 240 4.29 -3.97 -9.37
CA ILE A 240 4.13 -2.54 -9.08
C ILE A 240 5.14 -2.17 -8.00
N VAL A 241 5.94 -1.16 -8.25
CA VAL A 241 6.86 -0.57 -7.28
C VAL A 241 6.44 0.88 -7.04
N SER A 242 5.91 1.14 -5.85
CA SER A 242 5.50 2.50 -5.46
C SER A 242 6.60 3.16 -4.64
N LEU A 243 7.12 4.29 -5.12
CA LEU A 243 8.15 5.08 -4.48
C LEU A 243 7.56 6.39 -3.93
N GLY A 244 6.90 6.25 -2.78
CA GLY A 244 6.38 7.36 -1.97
C GLY A 244 7.32 7.73 -0.81
N THR A 245 6.78 8.28 0.28
CA THR A 245 7.52 8.53 1.54
C THR A 245 8.19 7.26 2.05
N SER A 246 7.47 6.16 2.05
CA SER A 246 7.95 4.76 2.14
C SER A 246 7.85 4.10 0.78
N GLY A 247 8.24 2.84 0.67
CA GLY A 247 8.10 2.08 -0.56
C GLY A 247 7.23 0.84 -0.38
N THR A 248 6.54 0.44 -1.45
CA THR A 248 5.90 -0.87 -1.53
C THR A 248 6.25 -1.53 -2.86
N ALA A 249 6.36 -2.86 -2.84
CA ALA A 249 6.36 -3.65 -4.05
C ALA A 249 5.29 -4.74 -3.91
N PHE A 250 4.47 -4.91 -4.94
CA PHE A 250 3.42 -5.92 -4.95
C PHE A 250 3.16 -6.39 -6.38
N THR A 251 2.55 -7.55 -6.50
CA THR A 251 2.23 -8.15 -7.78
C THR A 251 0.94 -8.94 -7.67
N LYS A 252 0.38 -9.33 -8.81
CA LYS A 252 -0.79 -10.20 -8.85
C LYS A 252 -0.36 -11.67 -8.86
N SER A 253 -1.05 -12.51 -8.08
CA SER A 253 -0.81 -13.94 -7.99
C SER A 253 -2.14 -14.71 -8.01
N ASN A 254 -2.14 -15.91 -8.58
CA ASN A 254 -3.27 -16.82 -8.53
C ASN A 254 -3.26 -17.72 -7.27
N GLN A 255 -2.26 -17.59 -6.42
CA GLN A 255 -2.13 -18.32 -5.16
C GLN A 255 -1.73 -17.39 -4.03
N GLN A 256 -2.28 -17.62 -2.83
CA GLN A 256 -1.88 -16.91 -1.63
C GLN A 256 -0.45 -17.30 -1.24
N THR A 257 0.35 -16.34 -0.84
CA THR A 257 1.65 -16.59 -0.23
C THR A 257 1.50 -16.85 1.27
N HIS A 258 2.34 -17.73 1.82
CA HIS A 258 2.39 -18.08 3.23
C HIS A 258 3.82 -17.93 3.75
N GLU A 259 4.40 -16.74 3.56
CA GLU A 259 5.80 -16.47 3.87
C GLU A 259 5.99 -16.40 5.40
N PRO A 260 6.78 -17.34 6.00
CA PRO A 260 6.76 -17.56 7.44
C PRO A 260 7.50 -16.51 8.27
N THR A 261 8.30 -15.64 7.65
CA THR A 261 9.00 -14.56 8.38
C THR A 261 8.14 -13.31 8.53
N GLY A 262 7.05 -13.17 7.74
CA GLY A 262 6.21 -11.98 7.68
C GLY A 262 6.80 -10.86 6.81
N THR A 263 7.84 -11.15 6.02
CA THR A 263 8.41 -10.20 5.05
C THR A 263 7.46 -9.95 3.90
N VAL A 264 6.77 -10.99 3.42
CA VAL A 264 5.71 -10.89 2.41
C VAL A 264 4.35 -11.06 3.08
N ALA A 265 3.48 -10.08 2.89
CA ALA A 265 2.08 -10.20 3.26
C ALA A 265 1.29 -10.85 2.11
N GLY A 266 0.61 -11.97 2.39
CA GLY A 266 -0.18 -12.72 1.41
C GLY A 266 -1.62 -12.19 1.29
N PHE A 267 -1.76 -10.92 0.89
CA PHE A 267 -3.07 -10.28 0.75
C PHE A 267 -3.86 -10.83 -0.44
N ALA A 268 -5.17 -10.64 -0.40
CA ALA A 268 -6.02 -10.79 -1.58
C ALA A 268 -6.02 -9.51 -2.40
N ASP A 269 -6.31 -9.62 -3.70
CA ASP A 269 -6.51 -8.49 -4.59
C ASP A 269 -7.99 -8.06 -4.67
N ALA A 270 -8.26 -6.98 -5.42
CA ALA A 270 -9.62 -6.48 -5.65
C ALA A 270 -10.41 -7.27 -6.71
N THR A 271 -9.83 -8.32 -7.32
CA THR A 271 -10.48 -9.06 -8.43
C THR A 271 -10.91 -10.48 -8.07
N GLY A 272 -10.48 -11.00 -6.91
CA GLY A 272 -10.77 -12.37 -6.46
C GLY A 272 -9.52 -13.27 -6.46
N GLU A 273 -8.35 -12.73 -6.80
CA GLU A 273 -7.05 -13.38 -6.74
C GLU A 273 -6.24 -12.86 -5.53
N PHE A 274 -4.90 -12.81 -5.61
CA PHE A 274 -4.04 -12.42 -4.51
C PHE A 274 -3.08 -11.30 -4.91
N LEU A 275 -2.64 -10.55 -3.92
CA LEU A 275 -1.73 -9.42 -4.04
C LEU A 275 -0.61 -9.55 -3.00
N PRO A 276 0.33 -10.50 -3.16
CA PRO A 276 1.50 -10.54 -2.29
C PRO A 276 2.23 -9.20 -2.32
N LEU A 277 2.56 -8.69 -1.12
CA LEU A 277 3.07 -7.35 -0.94
C LEU A 277 4.23 -7.31 0.06
N VAL A 278 5.25 -6.53 -0.25
CA VAL A 278 6.32 -6.13 0.66
C VAL A 278 6.32 -4.62 0.86
N CYS A 279 6.70 -4.19 2.06
CA CYS A 279 6.85 -2.77 2.40
C CYS A 279 8.27 -2.46 2.81
N THR A 280 8.77 -1.28 2.41
CA THR A 280 9.97 -0.66 2.99
C THR A 280 9.58 0.58 3.78
N LEU A 281 10.32 0.88 4.85
CA LEU A 281 10.11 2.11 5.62
C LEU A 281 10.76 3.32 4.94
N ASN A 282 11.79 3.07 4.15
CA ASN A 282 12.66 4.07 3.57
C ASN A 282 12.41 4.23 2.07
N GLY A 283 11.78 5.35 1.71
CA GLY A 283 11.50 5.72 0.31
C GLY A 283 12.06 7.08 -0.04
N ALA A 284 11.26 7.93 -0.66
CA ALA A 284 11.62 9.26 -1.14
C ALA A 284 12.16 10.20 -0.06
N ARG A 285 11.84 9.98 1.23
CA ARG A 285 12.39 10.78 2.33
C ARG A 285 13.93 10.74 2.39
N ASN A 286 14.55 9.65 1.96
CA ASN A 286 16.01 9.57 1.85
C ASN A 286 16.56 10.53 0.80
N LEU A 287 15.83 10.72 -0.31
CA LEU A 287 16.20 11.70 -1.34
C LEU A 287 16.13 13.12 -0.78
N VAL A 288 15.06 13.43 -0.02
CA VAL A 288 14.89 14.74 0.64
C VAL A 288 16.01 14.97 1.66
N ALA A 289 16.32 14.00 2.51
CA ALA A 289 17.39 14.10 3.51
C ALA A 289 18.76 14.32 2.85
N THR A 290 19.06 13.58 1.78
CA THR A 290 20.32 13.73 1.04
C THR A 290 20.40 15.09 0.35
N ALA A 291 19.32 15.58 -0.27
CA ALA A 291 19.27 16.90 -0.88
C ALA A 291 19.56 18.00 0.16
N GLN A 292 18.98 17.89 1.37
CA GLN A 292 19.24 18.79 2.49
C GLN A 292 20.72 18.78 2.91
N VAL A 293 21.32 17.58 3.06
CA VAL A 293 22.74 17.44 3.43
C VAL A 293 23.66 18.04 2.38
N LEU A 294 23.33 17.87 1.08
CA LEU A 294 24.10 18.44 -0.02
C LEU A 294 23.82 19.93 -0.27
N GLY A 295 22.80 20.50 0.37
CA GLY A 295 22.41 21.91 0.17
C GLY A 295 21.81 22.18 -1.20
N VAL A 296 21.10 21.20 -1.80
CA VAL A 296 20.52 21.26 -3.15
C VAL A 296 19.02 20.98 -3.12
N THR A 297 18.33 21.34 -4.19
CA THR A 297 16.94 20.95 -4.43
C THR A 297 16.84 19.50 -4.93
N LEU A 298 15.65 18.90 -4.93
CA LEU A 298 15.44 17.57 -5.50
C LEU A 298 15.72 17.49 -7.00
N THR A 299 15.51 18.58 -7.73
CA THR A 299 15.87 18.70 -9.16
C THR A 299 17.39 18.66 -9.34
N GLU A 300 18.12 19.46 -8.58
CA GLU A 300 19.58 19.46 -8.61
C GLU A 300 20.17 18.13 -8.12
N LEU A 301 19.55 17.45 -7.13
CA LEU A 301 19.93 16.10 -6.72
C LEU A 301 19.79 15.11 -7.89
N SER A 302 18.71 15.21 -8.66
CA SER A 302 18.50 14.41 -9.87
C SER A 302 19.59 14.67 -10.91
N ASP A 303 19.96 15.95 -11.16
CA ASP A 303 21.01 16.31 -12.10
C ASP A 303 22.40 15.82 -11.66
N LEU A 304 22.72 15.96 -10.39
CA LEU A 304 23.94 15.39 -9.79
C LEU A 304 24.02 13.88 -9.99
N ALA A 305 22.93 13.16 -9.69
CA ALA A 305 22.89 11.70 -9.83
C ALA A 305 23.07 11.24 -11.27
N LYS A 306 22.51 11.96 -12.25
CA LYS A 306 22.70 11.68 -13.68
C LYS A 306 24.14 11.90 -14.16
N SER A 307 24.87 12.80 -13.52
CA SER A 307 26.26 13.11 -13.88
C SER A 307 27.27 12.08 -13.36
N ALA A 308 26.87 11.18 -12.46
CA ALA A 308 27.74 10.15 -11.92
C ALA A 308 27.60 8.83 -12.70
N GLU A 309 28.68 8.09 -12.77
CA GLU A 309 28.70 6.75 -13.41
C GLU A 309 27.83 5.74 -12.64
N PRO A 310 27.24 4.75 -13.33
CA PRO A 310 26.54 3.63 -12.70
C PRO A 310 27.37 2.98 -11.59
N GLY A 311 26.72 2.68 -10.46
CA GLY A 311 27.37 2.12 -9.28
C GLY A 311 28.19 3.12 -8.47
N SER A 312 28.09 4.45 -8.77
CA SER A 312 28.61 5.54 -7.93
C SER A 312 30.11 5.38 -7.58
N GLN A 313 30.90 4.81 -8.49
CA GLN A 313 32.33 4.48 -8.28
C GLN A 313 32.57 3.65 -6.99
N GLY A 314 31.66 2.74 -6.65
CA GLY A 314 31.76 1.88 -5.47
C GLY A 314 31.14 2.44 -4.20
N VAL A 315 30.60 3.65 -4.20
CA VAL A 315 29.84 4.18 -3.08
C VAL A 315 28.49 3.48 -3.02
N THR A 316 28.13 2.94 -1.85
CA THR A 316 26.84 2.29 -1.59
C THR A 316 26.13 3.00 -0.46
N PHE A 317 24.88 3.39 -0.69
CA PHE A 317 24.00 3.95 0.33
C PHE A 317 23.01 2.89 0.80
N VAL A 318 23.02 2.57 2.10
CA VAL A 318 22.00 1.74 2.75
C VAL A 318 20.95 2.67 3.34
N PRO A 319 19.71 2.66 2.84
CA PRO A 319 18.75 3.74 3.13
C PRO A 319 18.01 3.62 4.48
N TYR A 320 18.47 2.77 5.40
CA TYR A 320 17.75 2.40 6.63
C TYR A 320 17.83 3.48 7.74
N LEU A 321 17.47 4.73 7.39
CA LEU A 321 17.58 5.87 8.32
C LEU A 321 16.67 5.73 9.55
N GLU A 322 15.57 4.99 9.46
CA GLU A 322 14.62 4.76 10.55
C GLU A 322 14.37 3.27 10.82
N GLY A 323 15.41 2.45 10.68
CA GLY A 323 15.25 1.02 10.63
C GLY A 323 14.71 0.58 9.26
N GLU A 324 14.44 -0.72 9.11
CA GLU A 324 13.82 -1.24 7.88
C GLU A 324 12.87 -2.40 8.20
N ARG A 325 11.87 -2.59 7.34
CA ARG A 325 10.87 -3.66 7.43
C ARG A 325 11.20 -4.81 6.48
N THR A 326 11.74 -4.49 5.31
CA THR A 326 12.19 -5.48 4.33
C THR A 326 13.63 -5.17 3.90
N PRO A 327 14.60 -5.95 4.43
CA PRO A 327 14.50 -7.02 5.43
C PRO A 327 14.07 -6.52 6.84
N PRO A 328 13.67 -7.43 7.78
CA PRO A 328 13.17 -7.04 9.10
C PRO A 328 14.29 -6.59 10.04
N LEU A 329 14.74 -5.36 9.88
CA LEU A 329 15.85 -4.71 10.60
C LEU A 329 15.37 -3.43 11.31
N PRO A 330 14.51 -3.51 12.34
CA PRO A 330 13.89 -2.33 12.96
C PRO A 330 14.89 -1.39 13.65
N ASP A 331 16.03 -1.90 14.06
CA ASP A 331 17.08 -1.14 14.73
C ASP A 331 18.23 -0.71 13.81
N ALA A 332 18.17 -1.04 12.52
CA ALA A 332 19.18 -0.64 11.55
C ALA A 332 19.31 0.89 11.45
N ARG A 333 20.48 1.34 11.01
CA ARG A 333 20.74 2.75 10.71
C ARG A 333 21.33 2.86 9.31
N GLY A 334 20.97 3.96 8.62
CA GLY A 334 21.49 4.26 7.30
C GLY A 334 23.02 4.33 7.28
N GLN A 335 23.61 3.90 6.17
CA GLN A 335 25.07 3.86 6.02
C GLN A 335 25.47 4.34 4.64
N LEU A 336 26.64 4.96 4.56
CA LEU A 336 27.34 5.28 3.32
C LEU A 336 28.68 4.54 3.31
N VAL A 337 28.81 3.54 2.46
CA VAL A 337 29.92 2.58 2.47
C VAL A 337 30.76 2.72 1.20
N GLY A 338 32.04 2.34 1.26
CA GLY A 338 32.93 2.36 0.09
C GLY A 338 33.53 3.71 -0.24
N LEU A 339 33.47 4.70 0.66
CA LEU A 339 34.03 6.03 0.46
C LEU A 339 35.55 6.05 0.41
N THR A 340 36.09 6.81 -0.52
CA THR A 340 37.49 7.20 -0.65
C THR A 340 37.59 8.70 -0.94
N LEU A 341 38.78 9.29 -0.86
CA LEU A 341 38.96 10.69 -1.24
C LEU A 341 38.60 10.98 -2.71
N ALA A 342 38.74 10.00 -3.57
CA ALA A 342 38.50 10.16 -5.01
C ALA A 342 37.00 10.12 -5.36
N ASN A 343 36.20 9.28 -4.67
CA ASN A 343 34.79 9.07 -5.01
C ASN A 343 33.81 9.84 -4.09
N MET A 344 34.29 10.50 -3.03
CA MET A 344 33.46 11.31 -2.12
C MET A 344 33.08 12.65 -2.79
N THR A 345 32.19 12.57 -3.76
CA THR A 345 31.69 13.73 -4.53
C THR A 345 30.17 13.85 -4.38
N PRO A 346 29.60 15.09 -4.49
CA PRO A 346 28.14 15.28 -4.47
C PRO A 346 27.41 14.41 -5.51
N ALA A 347 27.96 14.24 -6.70
CA ALA A 347 27.39 13.43 -7.76
C ALA A 347 27.28 11.94 -7.37
N ASN A 348 28.37 11.36 -6.84
CA ASN A 348 28.36 9.97 -6.40
C ASN A 348 27.45 9.74 -5.19
N ILE A 349 27.38 10.69 -4.23
CA ILE A 349 26.47 10.60 -3.09
C ILE A 349 25.02 10.67 -3.56
N ALA A 350 24.68 11.60 -4.45
CA ALA A 350 23.33 11.72 -5.01
C ALA A 350 22.89 10.45 -5.75
N ARG A 351 23.78 9.91 -6.61
CA ARG A 351 23.49 8.67 -7.33
C ARG A 351 23.40 7.47 -6.41
N ALA A 352 24.33 7.28 -5.48
CA ALA A 352 24.31 6.19 -4.51
C ALA A 352 23.02 6.22 -3.68
N THR A 353 22.50 7.40 -3.35
CA THR A 353 21.22 7.51 -2.63
C THR A 353 20.06 7.00 -3.46
N ILE A 354 19.95 7.42 -4.72
CA ILE A 354 18.87 6.93 -5.61
C ILE A 354 19.03 5.42 -5.86
N GLU A 355 20.23 4.97 -6.17
CA GLU A 355 20.53 3.55 -6.30
C GLU A 355 20.15 2.78 -5.04
N GLY A 356 20.55 3.20 -3.85
CA GLY A 356 20.27 2.54 -2.58
C GLY A 356 18.78 2.41 -2.27
N VAL A 357 18.00 3.46 -2.52
CA VAL A 357 16.54 3.43 -2.35
C VAL A 357 15.89 2.45 -3.34
N LEU A 358 16.29 2.49 -4.60
CA LEU A 358 15.79 1.55 -5.61
C LEU A 358 16.22 0.10 -5.32
N TRP A 359 17.43 -0.11 -4.79
CA TRP A 359 17.94 -1.42 -4.38
C TRP A 359 17.12 -2.05 -3.25
N SER A 360 16.73 -1.25 -2.27
CA SER A 360 15.87 -1.71 -1.20
C SER A 360 14.55 -2.24 -1.74
N LEU A 361 14.00 -1.58 -2.77
CA LEU A 361 12.78 -2.03 -3.45
C LEU A 361 13.04 -3.24 -4.36
N ALA A 362 14.18 -3.28 -5.08
CA ALA A 362 14.56 -4.43 -5.90
C ALA A 362 14.78 -5.69 -5.05
N TYR A 363 15.33 -5.55 -3.85
CA TYR A 363 15.39 -6.64 -2.87
C TYR A 363 13.98 -7.14 -2.51
N GLY A 364 13.03 -6.23 -2.28
CA GLY A 364 11.63 -6.59 -2.06
C GLY A 364 11.01 -7.34 -3.25
N VAL A 365 11.32 -6.92 -4.48
CA VAL A 365 10.86 -7.61 -5.71
C VAL A 365 11.47 -9.03 -5.80
N GLU A 366 12.72 -9.21 -5.40
CA GLU A 366 13.34 -10.55 -5.37
C GLU A 366 12.68 -11.46 -4.33
N VAL A 367 12.40 -10.95 -3.14
CA VAL A 367 11.67 -11.71 -2.11
C VAL A 367 10.27 -12.12 -2.62
N LEU A 368 9.57 -11.23 -3.34
CA LEU A 368 8.32 -11.59 -4.01
C LEU A 368 8.53 -12.69 -5.05
N ARG A 369 9.55 -12.56 -5.89
CA ARG A 369 9.88 -13.55 -6.94
C ARG A 369 10.13 -14.95 -6.36
N GLU A 370 10.77 -15.05 -5.20
CA GLU A 370 10.97 -16.32 -4.49
C GLU A 370 9.65 -16.99 -4.08
N GLN A 371 8.60 -16.20 -3.82
CA GLN A 371 7.30 -16.71 -3.40
C GLN A 371 6.37 -17.08 -4.57
N ILE A 372 6.41 -16.31 -5.66
CA ILE A 372 5.41 -16.40 -6.73
C ILE A 372 5.96 -16.85 -8.07
N GLY A 373 7.29 -16.98 -8.21
CA GLY A 373 7.97 -17.28 -9.47
C GLY A 373 8.38 -16.04 -10.25
N GLU A 374 8.28 -16.07 -11.57
CA GLU A 374 8.86 -15.04 -12.43
C GLU A 374 8.11 -13.69 -12.34
N ILE A 375 8.90 -12.62 -12.19
CA ILE A 375 8.48 -11.22 -12.42
C ILE A 375 9.25 -10.75 -13.66
N SER A 376 8.53 -10.30 -14.67
CA SER A 376 9.06 -9.98 -15.99
C SER A 376 9.12 -8.49 -16.30
N SER A 377 8.38 -7.66 -15.55
CA SER A 377 8.35 -6.21 -15.72
C SER A 377 8.11 -5.47 -14.40
N ILE A 378 8.48 -4.20 -14.37
CA ILE A 378 8.26 -3.29 -13.24
C ILE A 378 7.41 -2.12 -13.71
N THR A 379 6.29 -1.87 -13.05
CA THR A 379 5.58 -0.59 -13.15
C THR A 379 5.97 0.29 -11.97
N LEU A 380 6.71 1.36 -12.23
CA LEU A 380 7.18 2.30 -11.22
C LEU A 380 6.20 3.47 -11.09
N THR A 381 5.72 3.69 -9.88
CA THR A 381 4.76 4.75 -9.54
C THR A 381 5.16 5.49 -8.25
N GLY A 382 4.35 6.47 -7.83
CA GLY A 382 4.62 7.30 -6.65
C GLY A 382 5.36 8.59 -7.00
N GLY A 383 5.38 9.54 -6.06
CA GLY A 383 5.88 10.90 -6.33
C GLY A 383 7.34 10.96 -6.80
N ALA A 384 8.22 10.10 -6.28
CA ALA A 384 9.62 10.09 -6.66
C ALA A 384 9.87 9.47 -8.05
N SER A 385 8.94 8.72 -8.63
CA SER A 385 9.04 8.23 -10.00
C SER A 385 9.04 9.35 -11.04
N GLN A 386 8.64 10.57 -10.65
CA GLN A 386 8.69 11.75 -11.52
C GLN A 386 10.12 12.30 -11.68
N SER A 387 11.07 11.90 -10.82
CA SER A 387 12.49 12.27 -10.97
C SER A 387 13.10 11.60 -12.20
N GLU A 388 13.74 12.41 -13.07
CA GLU A 388 14.40 11.89 -14.27
C GLU A 388 15.53 10.90 -13.93
N ALA A 389 16.32 11.19 -12.89
CA ALA A 389 17.37 10.27 -12.44
C ALA A 389 16.80 8.94 -11.94
N VAL A 390 15.70 8.97 -11.18
CA VAL A 390 15.03 7.75 -10.72
C VAL A 390 14.60 6.90 -11.92
N ARG A 391 13.99 7.53 -12.94
CA ARG A 391 13.56 6.82 -14.17
C ARG A 391 14.72 6.18 -14.92
N GLN A 392 15.81 6.93 -15.09
CA GLN A 392 16.98 6.42 -15.83
C GLN A 392 17.74 5.33 -15.06
N ILE A 393 17.80 5.44 -13.73
CA ILE A 393 18.56 4.49 -12.90
C ILE A 393 17.75 3.20 -12.64
N ALA A 394 16.42 3.29 -12.63
CA ALA A 394 15.55 2.17 -12.29
C ALA A 394 15.80 0.93 -13.18
N THR A 395 15.96 1.11 -14.49
CA THR A 395 16.19 0.02 -15.43
C THR A 395 17.48 -0.72 -15.12
N ALA A 396 18.56 0.04 -14.79
CA ALA A 396 19.86 -0.54 -14.42
C ALA A 396 19.85 -1.18 -13.03
N VAL A 397 18.91 -0.81 -12.16
CA VAL A 397 18.76 -1.42 -10.82
C VAL A 397 17.93 -2.69 -10.90
N PHE A 398 16.76 -2.65 -11.50
CA PHE A 398 15.88 -3.82 -11.56
C PHE A 398 16.32 -4.86 -12.59
N GLY A 399 17.10 -4.48 -13.62
CA GLY A 399 17.50 -5.36 -14.71
C GLY A 399 16.32 -5.90 -15.53
N LEU A 400 15.16 -5.27 -15.42
CA LEU A 400 13.89 -5.62 -16.03
C LEU A 400 13.32 -4.43 -16.82
N PRO A 401 12.41 -4.65 -17.77
CA PRO A 401 11.61 -3.60 -18.37
C PRO A 401 10.92 -2.76 -17.30
N VAL A 402 11.06 -1.43 -17.40
CA VAL A 402 10.44 -0.49 -16.46
C VAL A 402 9.43 0.38 -17.20
N VAL A 403 8.17 0.28 -16.79
CA VAL A 403 7.08 1.16 -17.21
C VAL A 403 6.87 2.22 -16.13
N ILE A 404 6.78 3.48 -16.52
CA ILE A 404 6.51 4.60 -15.63
C ILE A 404 5.19 5.20 -16.03
N THR A 405 4.25 5.19 -15.09
CA THR A 405 2.94 5.82 -15.28
C THR A 405 3.05 7.33 -15.16
N ASP A 406 2.23 8.06 -15.90
CA ASP A 406 2.05 9.49 -15.70
C ASP A 406 1.48 9.75 -14.28
N THR A 407 1.46 11.01 -13.86
CA THR A 407 0.77 11.41 -12.63
C THR A 407 -0.68 10.97 -12.71
N PHE A 408 -0.99 9.96 -11.95
CA PHE A 408 -2.23 9.21 -12.11
C PHE A 408 -2.76 8.83 -10.73
N GLU A 409 -4.00 9.16 -10.49
CA GLU A 409 -4.68 8.85 -9.23
C GLU A 409 -5.12 7.37 -9.23
N SER A 410 -4.15 6.46 -9.23
CA SER A 410 -4.36 5.02 -9.44
C SER A 410 -5.35 4.40 -8.45
N VAL A 411 -5.31 4.82 -7.19
CA VAL A 411 -6.25 4.32 -6.16
C VAL A 411 -7.68 4.74 -6.47
N ALA A 412 -7.88 6.03 -6.73
CA ALA A 412 -9.22 6.55 -7.06
C ALA A 412 -9.74 5.99 -8.39
N VAL A 413 -8.88 5.85 -9.42
CA VAL A 413 -9.27 5.24 -10.70
C VAL A 413 -9.57 3.76 -10.53
N GLY A 414 -8.81 3.03 -9.69
CA GLY A 414 -9.09 1.63 -9.38
C GLY A 414 -10.45 1.45 -8.68
N ALA A 415 -10.76 2.33 -7.72
CA ALA A 415 -12.08 2.35 -7.11
C ALA A 415 -13.19 2.67 -8.13
N ALA A 416 -12.99 3.67 -9.02
CA ALA A 416 -13.92 3.96 -10.10
C ALA A 416 -14.10 2.76 -11.06
N ARG A 417 -13.02 2.03 -11.34
CA ARG A 417 -13.03 0.82 -12.17
C ARG A 417 -13.85 -0.30 -11.50
N GLN A 418 -13.76 -0.45 -10.19
CA GLN A 418 -14.61 -1.38 -9.44
C GLN A 418 -16.09 -0.93 -9.46
N ALA A 419 -16.36 0.37 -9.30
CA ALA A 419 -17.72 0.91 -9.40
C ALA A 419 -18.33 0.65 -10.78
N ALA A 420 -17.54 0.81 -11.86
CA ALA A 420 -17.95 0.47 -13.20
C ALA A 420 -18.25 -1.03 -13.36
N TRP A 421 -17.40 -1.88 -12.75
CA TRP A 421 -17.61 -3.32 -12.75
C TRP A 421 -18.91 -3.72 -12.03
N ALA A 422 -19.17 -3.16 -10.86
CA ALA A 422 -20.41 -3.42 -10.13
C ALA A 422 -21.66 -2.96 -10.91
N LEU A 423 -21.57 -1.84 -11.62
CA LEU A 423 -22.67 -1.31 -12.41
C LEU A 423 -22.98 -2.15 -13.65
N THR A 424 -21.95 -2.68 -14.33
CA THR A 424 -22.09 -3.35 -15.64
C THR A 424 -22.00 -4.87 -15.58
N GLY A 425 -21.50 -5.43 -14.45
CA GLY A 425 -21.18 -6.85 -14.33
C GLY A 425 -19.88 -7.27 -15.05
N THR A 426 -19.21 -6.34 -15.74
CA THR A 426 -17.96 -6.62 -16.48
C THR A 426 -16.86 -5.65 -16.05
N LEU A 427 -15.68 -6.18 -15.72
CA LEU A 427 -14.52 -5.34 -15.40
C LEU A 427 -14.08 -4.61 -16.69
N PRO A 428 -14.10 -3.25 -16.69
CA PRO A 428 -13.71 -2.49 -17.89
C PRO A 428 -12.21 -2.58 -18.16
N ASP A 429 -11.83 -2.58 -19.42
CA ASP A 429 -10.44 -2.55 -19.88
C ASP A 429 -10.00 -1.09 -20.15
N TRP A 430 -9.79 -0.34 -19.08
CA TRP A 430 -9.31 1.04 -19.21
C TRP A 430 -7.79 1.07 -19.36
N GLN A 431 -7.32 1.90 -20.27
CA GLN A 431 -5.90 2.05 -20.53
C GLN A 431 -5.22 2.94 -19.48
N VAL A 432 -4.09 2.49 -18.96
CA VAL A 432 -3.27 3.25 -18.00
C VAL A 432 -2.39 4.24 -18.77
N PRO A 433 -2.39 5.53 -18.40
CA PRO A 433 -1.49 6.50 -19.02
C PRO A 433 -0.03 6.16 -18.72
N ILE A 434 0.76 5.96 -19.77
CA ILE A 434 2.19 5.65 -19.67
C ILE A 434 2.99 6.92 -20.02
N LEU A 435 3.87 7.33 -19.10
CA LEU A 435 4.81 8.43 -19.31
C LEU A 435 6.01 7.96 -20.13
N SER A 436 6.59 6.81 -19.77
CA SER A 436 7.70 6.20 -20.48
C SER A 436 7.79 4.70 -20.23
N GLN A 437 8.39 4.00 -21.19
CA GLN A 437 8.75 2.60 -21.06
C GLN A 437 10.22 2.45 -21.46
N GLN A 438 11.01 1.72 -20.69
CA GLN A 438 12.42 1.51 -20.93
C GLN A 438 12.73 0.02 -20.82
N GLU A 439 13.46 -0.47 -21.81
CA GLU A 439 13.99 -1.83 -21.82
C GLU A 439 15.42 -1.82 -21.27
N PRO A 440 15.81 -2.79 -20.44
CA PRO A 440 17.17 -2.87 -19.97
C PRO A 440 18.13 -3.25 -21.12
N THR A 441 19.24 -2.54 -21.20
CA THR A 441 20.34 -2.94 -22.07
C THR A 441 21.09 -4.14 -21.47
N ALA A 442 21.95 -4.81 -22.26
CA ALA A 442 22.82 -5.85 -21.72
C ALA A 442 23.79 -5.32 -20.64
N ASP A 443 24.14 -4.03 -20.71
CA ASP A 443 24.96 -3.37 -19.69
C ASP A 443 24.14 -3.09 -18.41
N ASP A 444 22.87 -2.70 -18.52
CA ASP A 444 21.97 -2.54 -17.38
C ASP A 444 21.77 -3.87 -16.65
N GLN A 445 21.51 -4.96 -17.38
CA GLN A 445 21.33 -6.29 -16.78
C GLN A 445 22.57 -6.77 -16.03
N ARG A 446 23.75 -6.49 -16.57
CA ARG A 446 25.02 -6.82 -15.92
C ARG A 446 25.25 -5.94 -14.69
N ALA A 447 25.04 -4.63 -14.80
CA ALA A 447 25.16 -3.69 -13.69
C ALA A 447 24.17 -4.01 -12.58
N ALA A 448 22.94 -4.40 -12.88
CA ALA A 448 21.93 -4.84 -11.91
C ALA A 448 22.47 -5.97 -11.01
N GLY A 449 23.04 -7.04 -11.62
CA GLY A 449 23.63 -8.14 -10.86
C GLY A 449 24.78 -7.70 -9.96
N GLU A 450 25.77 -6.98 -10.54
CA GLU A 450 26.96 -6.54 -9.80
C GLU A 450 26.62 -5.63 -8.61
N ILE A 451 25.67 -4.74 -8.79
CA ILE A 451 25.26 -3.79 -7.76
C ILE A 451 24.42 -4.52 -6.69
N MET A 452 23.52 -5.42 -7.07
CA MET A 452 22.78 -6.24 -6.13
C MET A 452 23.71 -7.08 -5.24
N ASP A 453 24.71 -7.73 -5.84
CA ASP A 453 25.69 -8.52 -5.09
C ASP A 453 26.48 -7.65 -4.09
N ARG A 454 26.85 -6.42 -4.50
CA ARG A 454 27.49 -5.45 -3.61
C ARG A 454 26.56 -5.02 -2.47
N TYR A 455 25.30 -4.71 -2.77
CA TYR A 455 24.30 -4.35 -1.77
C TYR A 455 24.09 -5.49 -0.76
N ARG A 456 23.89 -6.72 -1.23
CA ARG A 456 23.79 -7.92 -0.37
C ARG A 456 25.05 -8.12 0.49
N SER A 457 26.23 -7.94 -0.09
CA SER A 457 27.49 -8.05 0.65
C SER A 457 27.56 -7.03 1.79
N VAL A 458 27.11 -5.79 1.55
CA VAL A 458 27.04 -4.75 2.59
C VAL A 458 26.00 -5.10 3.65
N LEU A 459 24.83 -5.61 3.27
CA LEU A 459 23.81 -6.04 4.24
C LEU A 459 24.29 -7.20 5.10
N SER A 460 24.88 -8.21 4.48
CA SER A 460 25.44 -9.37 5.21
C SER A 460 26.55 -8.96 6.17
N ALA A 461 27.48 -8.11 5.74
CA ALA A 461 28.60 -7.66 6.58
C ALA A 461 28.17 -6.79 7.78
N ASN A 462 27.13 -5.97 7.61
CA ASN A 462 26.75 -4.98 8.64
C ASN A 462 25.52 -5.39 9.45
N PHE A 463 24.65 -6.26 8.93
CA PHE A 463 23.38 -6.63 9.59
C PHE A 463 23.16 -8.15 9.67
N GLY A 464 24.00 -8.95 9.03
CA GLY A 464 23.92 -10.42 9.09
C GLY A 464 22.75 -11.03 8.28
N VAL A 465 22.27 -10.30 7.27
CA VAL A 465 21.17 -10.72 6.38
C VAL A 465 21.62 -10.82 4.93
#